data_955d4631a210e8c6bab53bed0d520c56
#
_entry.id   955d4631a210e8c6bab53bed0d520c56
#
_cell.length_a   1.000
_cell.length_b   1.000
_cell.length_c   1.000
_cell.angle_alpha   90.00
_cell.angle_beta   90.00
_cell.angle_gamma   90.00
#
_symmetry.space_group_name_H-M   'P 1'
#
loop_
_entity.id
_entity.type
_entity.pdbx_description
1 polymer ?
#
loop_
_entity_poly.entity_id
_entity_poly.type
_entity_poly.pdbx_seq_one_letter_code
_entity_poly.pdbx_strand_id
1 'polypeptide(L)'
;DKDTTGLMVLGKTEFSLTDLSEQFFERTVERRYHALVWGDVSEDGTVEGHVGRARQNRTVQAVYPEGEEGKHAVTHYRVIERLGPVTLIECKLETGRTHQIRVHMQYIGHPLFGDPRYGGNVAVTGSPGGKYNNFLRNCFDILPRQALLAKTLGFKHPKKGEFMNFDSDLPSDMVE
;
A
#
# COMPACT_ATOMS: atom_id res chain seq x y z
N ASP A 1 -7.72 -3.97 -2.74
CA ASP A 1 -7.98 -2.69 -3.42
C ASP A 1 -7.99 -2.90 -4.92
N LYS A 2 -8.86 -2.21 -5.64
CA LYS A 2 -8.80 -2.14 -7.10
C LYS A 2 -7.44 -1.57 -7.51
N ASP A 3 -6.85 -2.13 -8.57
CA ASP A 3 -5.58 -1.70 -9.15
C ASP A 3 -4.32 -1.90 -8.25
N THR A 4 -4.43 -2.56 -7.10
CA THR A 4 -3.26 -3.11 -6.39
C THR A 4 -2.89 -4.45 -6.99
N THR A 5 -1.63 -4.61 -7.38
CA THR A 5 -1.10 -5.86 -7.98
C THR A 5 -0.55 -6.80 -6.93
N GLY A 6 -0.15 -8.00 -7.36
CA GLY A 6 0.55 -8.98 -6.53
C GLY A 6 -0.33 -10.08 -5.97
N LEU A 7 0.07 -10.61 -4.82
CA LEU A 7 -0.46 -11.83 -4.25
C LEU A 7 -1.83 -11.63 -3.59
N MET A 8 -2.70 -12.63 -3.80
CA MET A 8 -4.01 -12.72 -3.16
C MET A 8 -4.30 -14.20 -2.85
N VAL A 9 -4.89 -14.47 -1.68
CA VAL A 9 -5.39 -15.80 -1.34
C VAL A 9 -6.91 -15.83 -1.40
N LEU A 10 -7.45 -16.94 -1.95
CA LEU A 10 -8.88 -17.18 -2.06
C LEU A 10 -9.24 -18.55 -1.48
N GLY A 11 -10.20 -18.58 -0.57
CA GLY A 11 -10.79 -19.83 -0.07
C GLY A 11 -11.76 -20.43 -1.11
N LYS A 12 -11.50 -21.65 -1.58
CA LYS A 12 -12.38 -22.37 -2.53
C LYS A 12 -13.55 -23.12 -1.89
N THR A 13 -13.54 -23.27 -0.58
CA THR A 13 -14.58 -23.95 0.21
C THR A 13 -14.94 -23.08 1.40
N GLU A 14 -16.14 -23.29 1.96
CA GLU A 14 -16.57 -22.60 3.18
C GLU A 14 -15.56 -22.78 4.33
N PHE A 15 -15.08 -24.03 4.53
CA PHE A 15 -14.05 -24.32 5.52
C PHE A 15 -12.79 -23.48 5.32
N SER A 16 -12.23 -23.44 4.09
CA SER A 16 -11.02 -22.68 3.83
C SER A 16 -11.24 -21.17 3.90
N LEU A 17 -12.43 -20.69 3.56
CA LEU A 17 -12.78 -19.28 3.69
C LEU A 17 -12.86 -18.86 5.16
N THR A 18 -13.51 -19.67 5.99
CA THR A 18 -13.64 -19.41 7.44
C THR A 18 -12.28 -19.41 8.13
N ASP A 19 -11.47 -20.44 7.92
CA ASP A 19 -10.13 -20.56 8.50
C ASP A 19 -9.21 -19.37 8.08
N LEU A 20 -9.15 -19.06 6.79
CA LEU A 20 -8.36 -17.91 6.30
C LEU A 20 -8.87 -16.60 6.90
N SER A 21 -10.20 -16.41 7.00
CA SER A 21 -10.78 -15.21 7.61
C SER A 21 -10.39 -15.06 9.07
N GLU A 22 -10.35 -16.17 9.81
CA GLU A 22 -9.89 -16.21 11.20
C GLU A 22 -8.42 -15.84 11.31
N GLN A 23 -7.55 -16.40 10.47
CA GLN A 23 -6.12 -16.04 10.41
C GLN A 23 -5.91 -14.54 10.12
N PHE A 24 -6.72 -13.94 9.23
CA PHE A 24 -6.69 -12.49 8.98
C PHE A 24 -7.18 -11.70 10.21
N PHE A 25 -8.20 -12.17 10.89
CA PHE A 25 -8.74 -11.54 12.09
C PHE A 25 -7.73 -11.59 13.25
N GLU A 26 -7.09 -12.73 13.46
CA GLU A 26 -6.07 -12.98 14.48
C GLU A 26 -4.70 -12.37 14.13
N ARG A 27 -4.56 -11.82 12.90
CA ARG A 27 -3.33 -11.19 12.40
C ARG A 27 -2.14 -12.15 12.30
N THR A 28 -2.40 -13.44 12.10
CA THR A 28 -1.36 -14.46 11.90
C THR A 28 -0.88 -14.55 10.45
N VAL A 29 -1.60 -13.90 9.51
CA VAL A 29 -1.22 -13.79 8.11
C VAL A 29 -0.09 -12.75 7.95
N GLU A 30 1.04 -13.18 7.43
CA GLU A 30 2.17 -12.29 7.12
C GLU A 30 1.99 -11.64 5.76
N ARG A 31 2.08 -10.33 5.71
CA ARG A 31 1.90 -9.54 4.47
C ARG A 31 2.94 -8.43 4.39
N ARG A 32 3.64 -8.37 3.27
CA ARG A 32 4.51 -7.25 2.95
C ARG A 32 4.12 -6.67 1.60
N TYR A 33 4.21 -5.37 1.50
CA TYR A 33 3.90 -4.63 0.29
C TYR A 33 5.11 -3.81 -0.11
N HIS A 34 5.35 -3.69 -1.42
CA HIS A 34 6.24 -2.69 -1.96
C HIS A 34 5.42 -1.53 -2.51
N ALA A 35 5.84 -0.32 -2.22
CA ALA A 35 5.19 0.89 -2.70
C ALA A 35 6.23 1.89 -3.18
N LEU A 36 5.98 2.52 -4.34
CA LEU A 36 6.72 3.69 -4.77
C LEU A 36 5.95 4.92 -4.28
N VAL A 37 6.60 5.75 -3.47
CA VAL A 37 5.99 6.93 -2.86
C VAL A 37 6.69 8.21 -3.29
N TRP A 38 5.98 9.32 -3.32
CA TRP A 38 6.53 10.63 -3.60
C TRP A 38 7.44 11.13 -2.49
N GLY A 39 8.51 11.80 -2.88
CA GLY A 39 9.46 12.46 -1.99
C GLY A 39 10.61 11.58 -1.54
N ASP A 40 11.54 12.19 -0.84
CA ASP A 40 12.70 11.53 -0.20
C ASP A 40 12.30 11.12 1.22
N VAL A 41 11.98 9.85 1.40
CA VAL A 41 11.74 9.26 2.72
C VAL A 41 13.09 9.00 3.37
N SER A 42 13.43 9.78 4.40
CA SER A 42 14.77 9.80 5.00
C SER A 42 15.10 8.56 5.84
N GLU A 43 14.11 7.95 6.49
CA GLU A 43 14.29 6.86 7.45
C GLU A 43 13.07 5.93 7.51
N ASP A 44 13.27 4.76 8.08
CA ASP A 44 12.21 3.81 8.40
C ASP A 44 11.27 4.41 9.44
N GLY A 45 9.99 3.97 9.43
CA GLY A 45 9.05 4.54 10.38
C GLY A 45 7.78 3.74 10.56
N THR A 46 6.89 4.31 11.36
CA THR A 46 5.56 3.75 11.63
C THR A 46 4.53 4.86 11.52
N VAL A 47 3.44 4.57 10.82
CA VAL A 47 2.25 5.42 10.81
C VAL A 47 1.15 4.72 11.59
N GLU A 48 0.66 5.42 12.61
CA GLU A 48 -0.40 4.95 13.49
C GLU A 48 -1.53 5.98 13.55
N GLY A 49 -2.76 5.51 13.65
CA GLY A 49 -3.96 6.34 13.75
C GLY A 49 -5.20 5.51 13.48
N HIS A 50 -6.38 6.15 13.44
CA HIS A 50 -7.62 5.50 13.05
C HIS A 50 -7.89 5.78 11.57
N VAL A 51 -8.20 4.75 10.80
CA VAL A 51 -8.58 4.88 9.38
C VAL A 51 -10.09 4.72 9.26
N GLY A 52 -10.72 5.73 8.71
CA GLY A 52 -12.15 5.79 8.49
C GLY A 52 -12.50 6.55 7.22
N ARG A 53 -13.78 6.59 6.85
CA ARG A 53 -14.23 7.35 5.68
C ARG A 53 -14.07 8.85 5.92
N ALA A 54 -13.49 9.56 4.94
CA ALA A 54 -13.32 11.01 5.03
C ALA A 54 -14.68 11.72 5.14
N ARG A 55 -14.77 12.73 6.03
CA ARG A 55 -16.02 13.48 6.29
C ARG A 55 -16.53 14.19 5.04
N GLN A 56 -15.61 14.80 4.27
CA GLN A 56 -15.96 15.59 3.08
C GLN A 56 -16.21 14.72 1.84
N ASN A 57 -15.54 13.56 1.75
CA ASN A 57 -15.70 12.64 0.62
C ASN A 57 -15.66 11.18 1.09
N ARG A 58 -16.83 10.60 1.27
CA ARG A 58 -16.97 9.23 1.77
C ARG A 58 -16.48 8.13 0.83
N THR A 59 -16.01 8.47 -0.37
CA THR A 59 -15.41 7.51 -1.32
C THR A 59 -13.93 7.26 -1.04
N VAL A 60 -13.29 8.11 -0.22
CA VAL A 60 -11.90 7.98 0.21
C VAL A 60 -11.81 7.76 1.73
N GLN A 61 -10.65 7.27 2.18
CA GLN A 61 -10.34 7.14 3.60
C GLN A 61 -9.56 8.37 4.09
N ALA A 62 -9.60 8.60 5.39
CA ALA A 62 -8.79 9.60 6.09
C ALA A 62 -8.18 9.00 7.36
N VAL A 63 -7.07 9.56 7.81
CA VAL A 63 -6.47 9.25 9.12
C VAL A 63 -7.03 10.20 10.16
N TYR A 64 -7.46 9.65 11.28
CA TYR A 64 -7.95 10.34 12.46
C TYR A 64 -6.98 10.04 13.61
N PRO A 65 -5.97 10.88 13.86
CA PRO A 65 -4.91 10.57 14.81
C PRO A 65 -5.41 10.46 16.26
N GLU A 66 -6.42 11.24 16.63
CA GLU A 66 -7.01 11.22 17.96
C GLU A 66 -8.09 10.16 18.15
N GLY A 67 -8.38 9.37 17.10
CA GLY A 67 -9.35 8.28 17.18
C GLY A 67 -10.82 8.70 17.14
N GLU A 68 -11.13 9.88 16.65
CA GLU A 68 -12.49 10.44 16.61
C GLU A 68 -13.43 9.64 15.72
N GLU A 69 -12.88 9.06 14.66
CA GLU A 69 -13.60 8.21 13.71
C GLU A 69 -12.72 7.07 13.20
N GLY A 70 -13.34 6.06 12.62
CA GLY A 70 -12.63 4.96 11.99
C GLY A 70 -12.22 3.85 12.95
N LYS A 71 -11.23 3.06 12.54
CA LYS A 71 -10.70 1.92 13.30
C LYS A 71 -9.18 2.02 13.36
N HIS A 72 -8.61 1.69 14.49
CA HIS A 72 -7.16 1.65 14.71
C HIS A 72 -6.42 0.92 13.58
N ALA A 73 -5.35 1.53 13.11
CA ALA A 73 -4.53 1.08 12.00
C ALA A 73 -3.05 1.39 12.24
N VAL A 74 -2.18 0.44 11.94
CA VAL A 74 -0.73 0.55 12.06
C VAL A 74 -0.06 0.03 10.80
N THR A 75 0.82 0.85 10.23
CA THR A 75 1.67 0.52 9.09
C THR A 75 3.11 0.82 9.43
N HIS A 76 3.95 -0.20 9.47
CA HIS A 76 5.41 -0.03 9.50
C HIS A 76 5.93 0.08 8.07
N TYR A 77 6.88 0.99 7.83
CA TYR A 77 7.54 1.09 6.55
C TYR A 77 9.06 1.14 6.70
N ARG A 78 9.74 0.57 5.72
CA ARG A 78 11.20 0.54 5.61
C ARG A 78 11.61 1.05 4.24
N VAL A 79 12.60 1.92 4.21
CA VAL A 79 13.20 2.43 2.98
C VAL A 79 14.00 1.32 2.32
N ILE A 80 13.68 1.02 1.05
CA ILE A 80 14.45 0.08 0.22
C ILE A 80 15.45 0.86 -0.63
N GLU A 81 14.97 1.87 -1.37
CA GLU A 81 15.79 2.61 -2.32
C GLU A 81 15.23 4.01 -2.54
N ARG A 82 16.12 5.01 -2.60
CA ARG A 82 15.80 6.40 -2.92
C ARG A 82 16.11 6.67 -4.37
N LEU A 83 15.12 7.11 -5.13
CA LEU A 83 15.19 7.29 -6.58
C LEU A 83 15.05 8.78 -6.99
N GLY A 84 15.47 9.68 -6.11
CA GLY A 84 15.37 11.13 -6.31
C GLY A 84 13.99 11.66 -5.92
N PRO A 85 13.06 11.93 -6.87
CA PRO A 85 11.74 12.50 -6.55
C PRO A 85 10.79 11.49 -5.90
N VAL A 86 11.14 10.21 -5.89
CA VAL A 86 10.36 9.11 -5.32
C VAL A 86 11.24 8.17 -4.50
N THR A 87 10.63 7.42 -3.60
CA THR A 87 11.30 6.40 -2.77
C THR A 87 10.54 5.09 -2.86
N LEU A 88 11.26 3.99 -3.07
CA LEU A 88 10.73 2.64 -2.94
C LEU A 88 10.78 2.23 -1.47
N ILE A 89 9.63 1.85 -0.91
CA ILE A 89 9.49 1.40 0.47
C ILE A 89 8.86 0.01 0.54
N GLU A 90 9.19 -0.73 1.60
CA GLU A 90 8.47 -1.93 2.03
C GLU A 90 7.53 -1.56 3.17
N CYS A 91 6.26 -1.95 3.08
CA CYS A 91 5.27 -1.79 4.14
C CYS A 91 4.92 -3.14 4.77
N LYS A 92 4.90 -3.20 6.12
CA LYS A 92 4.37 -4.30 6.91
C LYS A 92 3.14 -3.82 7.67
N LEU A 93 2.04 -4.56 7.55
CA LEU A 93 0.76 -4.20 8.15
C LEU A 93 0.50 -5.00 9.42
N GLU A 94 0.20 -4.33 10.55
CA GLU A 94 -0.43 -4.98 11.71
C GLU A 94 -1.94 -5.09 11.55
N THR A 95 -2.53 -4.18 10.80
CA THR A 95 -3.97 -4.09 10.54
C THR A 95 -4.23 -4.04 9.03
N GLY A 96 -5.43 -4.35 8.59
CA GLY A 96 -5.81 -4.34 7.17
C GLY A 96 -7.07 -3.50 6.92
N ARG A 97 -6.97 -2.17 7.03
CA ARG A 97 -8.08 -1.26 6.72
C ARG A 97 -8.11 -0.93 5.24
N THR A 98 -9.29 -0.59 4.74
CA THR A 98 -9.46 -0.17 3.34
C THR A 98 -8.51 0.96 3.00
N HIS A 99 -7.72 0.81 1.92
CA HIS A 99 -6.73 1.77 1.44
C HIS A 99 -5.64 2.16 2.47
N GLN A 100 -5.38 1.33 3.48
CA GLN A 100 -4.57 1.70 4.64
C GLN A 100 -3.20 2.27 4.27
N ILE A 101 -2.40 1.55 3.46
CA ILE A 101 -1.06 2.03 3.05
C ILE A 101 -1.21 3.36 2.30
N ARG A 102 -2.15 3.47 1.39
CA ARG A 102 -2.37 4.63 0.54
C ARG A 102 -2.67 5.88 1.36
N VAL A 103 -3.62 5.79 2.30
CA VAL A 103 -4.02 6.91 3.15
C VAL A 103 -2.96 7.23 4.22
N HIS A 104 -2.27 6.23 4.77
CA HIS A 104 -1.19 6.44 5.72
C HIS A 104 -0.01 7.19 5.09
N MET A 105 0.43 6.77 3.90
CA MET A 105 1.53 7.43 3.20
C MET A 105 1.14 8.85 2.75
N GLN A 106 -0.09 9.05 2.29
CA GLN A 106 -0.61 10.38 1.99
C GLN A 106 -0.65 11.27 3.25
N TYR A 107 -1.06 10.73 4.39
CA TYR A 107 -1.14 11.44 5.66
C TYR A 107 0.22 11.99 6.13
N ILE A 108 1.30 11.24 5.91
CA ILE A 108 2.67 11.69 6.25
C ILE A 108 3.36 12.47 5.12
N GLY A 109 2.62 12.85 4.06
CA GLY A 109 3.14 13.69 2.97
C GLY A 109 3.83 12.94 1.83
N HIS A 110 3.77 11.61 1.82
CA HIS A 110 4.39 10.74 0.82
C HIS A 110 3.34 9.89 0.07
N PRO A 111 2.37 10.49 -0.67
CA PRO A 111 1.36 9.70 -1.38
C PRO A 111 2.02 8.72 -2.36
N LEU A 112 1.34 7.59 -2.62
CA LEU A 112 1.84 6.60 -3.58
C LEU A 112 1.86 7.20 -4.99
N PHE A 113 2.95 6.96 -5.71
CA PHE A 113 3.08 7.36 -7.11
C PHE A 113 1.93 6.80 -7.94
N GLY A 114 1.35 7.61 -8.83
CA GLY A 114 0.25 7.23 -9.70
C GLY A 114 -1.12 7.09 -9.03
N ASP A 115 -1.25 7.32 -7.71
CA ASP A 115 -2.52 7.16 -6.99
C ASP A 115 -3.50 8.31 -7.28
N PRO A 116 -4.59 8.08 -8.05
CA PRO A 116 -5.50 9.15 -8.43
C PRO A 116 -6.44 9.58 -7.29
N ARG A 117 -6.57 8.76 -6.23
CA ARG A 117 -7.49 9.05 -5.10
C ARG A 117 -6.82 9.80 -3.96
N TYR A 118 -5.51 9.61 -3.82
CA TYR A 118 -4.75 10.19 -2.71
C TYR A 118 -3.68 11.18 -3.18
N GLY A 119 -3.83 11.72 -4.41
CA GLY A 119 -3.03 12.85 -4.90
C GLY A 119 -1.65 12.47 -5.43
N GLY A 120 -1.40 11.19 -5.69
CA GLY A 120 -0.12 10.74 -6.21
C GLY A 120 0.02 10.74 -7.74
N ASN A 121 -1.03 11.07 -8.47
CA ASN A 121 -1.06 11.15 -9.94
C ASN A 121 -0.72 12.54 -10.48
N VAL A 122 -0.16 13.40 -9.65
CA VAL A 122 0.37 14.72 -10.00
C VAL A 122 1.76 14.88 -9.40
N ALA A 123 2.57 15.77 -9.95
CA ALA A 123 3.88 16.04 -9.39
C ALA A 123 3.76 16.63 -7.98
N VAL A 124 4.21 15.89 -6.98
CA VAL A 124 4.25 16.33 -5.56
C VAL A 124 5.60 16.98 -5.25
N THR A 125 6.67 16.53 -5.91
CA THR A 125 8.03 17.04 -5.77
C THR A 125 8.68 17.24 -7.14
N GLY A 126 9.71 18.06 -7.20
CA GLY A 126 10.52 18.32 -8.40
C GLY A 126 10.37 19.75 -8.93
N SER A 127 11.21 20.11 -9.86
CA SER A 127 11.19 21.45 -10.50
C SER A 127 10.16 21.48 -11.62
N PRO A 128 9.24 22.44 -11.64
CA PRO A 128 8.30 22.62 -12.73
C PRO A 128 9.04 23.09 -13.98
N GLY A 129 9.30 22.17 -14.90
CA GLY A 129 9.92 22.45 -16.21
C GLY A 129 9.38 21.50 -17.28
N GLY A 130 9.36 21.95 -18.54
CA GLY A 130 8.73 21.20 -19.62
C GLY A 130 9.26 19.76 -19.79
N LYS A 131 10.57 19.55 -19.64
CA LYS A 131 11.19 18.22 -19.73
C LYS A 131 10.76 17.30 -18.58
N TYR A 132 10.73 17.82 -17.35
CA TYR A 132 10.31 17.07 -16.17
C TYR A 132 8.83 16.69 -16.24
N ASN A 133 7.97 17.61 -16.65
CA ASN A 133 6.55 17.35 -16.81
C ASN A 133 6.28 16.30 -17.92
N ASN A 134 7.05 16.31 -19.00
CA ASN A 134 6.96 15.30 -20.05
C ASN A 134 7.42 13.92 -19.55
N PHE A 135 8.51 13.87 -18.79
CA PHE A 135 8.99 12.64 -18.14
C PHE A 135 7.91 12.07 -17.22
N LEU A 136 7.34 12.87 -16.32
CA LEU A 136 6.28 12.40 -15.42
C LEU A 136 5.04 11.91 -16.16
N ARG A 137 4.65 12.60 -17.26
CA ARG A 137 3.53 12.14 -18.08
C ARG A 137 3.79 10.74 -18.62
N ASN A 138 4.97 10.50 -19.16
CA ASN A 138 5.36 9.18 -19.65
C ASN A 138 5.32 8.14 -18.53
N CYS A 139 5.82 8.48 -17.33
CA CYS A 139 5.73 7.58 -16.17
C CYS A 139 4.29 7.27 -15.76
N PHE A 140 3.39 8.25 -15.79
CA PHE A 140 1.96 8.02 -15.50
C PHE A 140 1.25 7.25 -16.60
N ASP A 141 1.70 7.35 -17.86
CA ASP A 141 1.18 6.53 -18.95
C ASP A 141 1.61 5.05 -18.81
N ILE A 142 2.83 4.81 -18.32
CA ILE A 142 3.34 3.46 -18.02
C ILE A 142 2.65 2.87 -16.78
N LEU A 143 2.51 3.67 -15.72
CA LEU A 143 1.93 3.26 -14.44
C LEU A 143 0.68 4.11 -14.09
N PRO A 144 -0.49 3.84 -14.72
CA PRO A 144 -1.71 4.64 -14.57
C PRO A 144 -2.54 4.26 -13.32
N ARG A 145 -1.90 3.77 -12.27
CA ARG A 145 -2.49 3.27 -11.03
C ARG A 145 -1.57 3.55 -9.85
N GLN A 146 -2.07 3.35 -8.63
CA GLN A 146 -1.18 3.39 -7.46
C GLN A 146 -0.04 2.36 -7.61
N ALA A 147 1.19 2.83 -7.42
CA ALA A 147 2.39 1.99 -7.38
C ALA A 147 2.44 1.17 -6.09
N LEU A 148 1.61 0.13 -6.02
CA LEU A 148 1.46 -0.75 -4.86
C LEU A 148 1.41 -2.21 -5.29
N LEU A 149 2.26 -3.02 -4.68
CA LEU A 149 2.39 -4.46 -4.90
C LEU A 149 2.24 -5.22 -3.59
N ALA A 150 1.33 -6.18 -3.51
CA ALA A 150 1.32 -7.21 -2.47
C ALA A 150 2.49 -8.18 -2.73
N LYS A 151 3.65 -7.87 -2.15
CA LYS A 151 4.94 -8.50 -2.45
C LYS A 151 5.04 -9.90 -1.87
N THR A 152 4.74 -10.06 -0.58
CA THR A 152 4.77 -11.37 0.09
C THR A 152 3.46 -11.66 0.81
N LEU A 153 3.10 -12.95 0.83
CA LEU A 153 1.93 -13.44 1.54
C LEU A 153 2.26 -14.78 2.21
N GLY A 154 2.21 -14.81 3.54
CA GLY A 154 2.41 -16.01 4.34
C GLY A 154 1.18 -16.34 5.18
N PHE A 155 0.73 -17.59 5.16
CA PHE A 155 -0.41 -18.07 5.94
C PHE A 155 -0.31 -19.57 6.20
N LYS A 156 -1.04 -20.06 7.20
CA LYS A 156 -1.17 -21.47 7.46
C LYS A 156 -2.21 -22.09 6.52
N HIS A 157 -1.82 -23.14 5.78
CA HIS A 157 -2.75 -23.78 4.85
C HIS A 157 -3.90 -24.46 5.63
N PRO A 158 -5.18 -24.09 5.38
CA PRO A 158 -6.32 -24.53 6.20
C PRO A 158 -6.43 -26.03 6.39
N LYS A 159 -6.16 -26.82 5.36
CA LYS A 159 -6.28 -28.29 5.40
C LYS A 159 -4.99 -28.99 5.85
N LYS A 160 -3.81 -28.50 5.41
CA LYS A 160 -2.52 -29.16 5.70
C LYS A 160 -1.93 -28.75 7.04
N GLY A 161 -2.29 -27.56 7.55
CA GLY A 161 -1.72 -27.02 8.78
C GLY A 161 -0.28 -26.52 8.64
N GLU A 162 0.31 -26.59 7.47
CA GLU A 162 1.66 -26.12 7.16
C GLU A 162 1.65 -24.62 6.86
N PHE A 163 2.68 -23.90 7.33
CA PHE A 163 2.85 -22.49 6.95
C PHE A 163 3.39 -22.41 5.52
N MET A 164 2.72 -21.63 4.70
CA MET A 164 3.08 -21.39 3.29
C MET A 164 3.44 -19.92 3.12
N ASN A 165 4.52 -19.66 2.40
CA ASN A 165 4.96 -18.31 2.06
C ASN A 165 5.11 -18.18 0.55
N PHE A 166 4.64 -17.07 0.01
CA PHE A 166 4.68 -16.75 -1.41
C PHE A 166 5.33 -15.40 -1.59
N ASP A 167 6.07 -15.25 -2.67
CA ASP A 167 6.71 -14.00 -3.09
C ASP A 167 6.33 -13.71 -4.55
N SER A 168 6.15 -12.43 -4.89
CA SER A 168 5.83 -11.96 -6.24
C SER A 168 6.95 -11.07 -6.76
N ASP A 169 7.32 -11.22 -8.01
CA ASP A 169 8.21 -10.28 -8.68
C ASP A 169 7.58 -8.89 -8.79
N LEU A 170 8.40 -7.86 -8.96
CA LEU A 170 7.93 -6.54 -9.32
C LEU A 170 7.24 -6.61 -10.70
N PRO A 171 6.06 -6.03 -10.85
CA PRO A 171 5.41 -5.96 -12.15
C PRO A 171 6.17 -5.03 -13.10
N SER A 172 6.10 -5.30 -14.42
CA SER A 172 6.87 -4.57 -15.43
C SER A 172 6.67 -3.06 -15.38
N ASP A 173 5.44 -2.61 -15.11
CA ASP A 173 5.09 -1.20 -14.99
C ASP A 173 5.71 -0.49 -13.76
N MET A 174 6.25 -1.24 -12.80
CA MET A 174 7.01 -0.71 -11.64
C MET A 174 8.53 -0.86 -11.82
N VAL A 175 9.00 -1.57 -12.85
CA VAL A 175 10.44 -1.77 -13.15
C VAL A 175 10.92 -0.77 -14.19
N GLU A 176 10.08 -0.38 -15.15
CA GLU A 176 10.37 0.63 -16.19
C GLU A 176 10.48 2.05 -15.61
#